data_1d4cb8ea87ba9b0deafeb25625ff69ab
#
_entry.id   1d4cb8ea87ba9b0deafeb25625ff69ab
#
_cell.length_a   1.000
_cell.length_b   1.000
_cell.length_c   1.000
_cell.angle_alpha   90.00
_cell.angle_beta   90.00
_cell.angle_gamma   90.00
#
_symmetry.space_group_name_H-M   'P 1'
#
loop_
_entity.id
_entity.type
_entity.pdbx_description
1 polymer ?
#
loop_
_entity_poly.entity_id
_entity_poly.type
_entity_poly.pdbx_seq_one_letter_code
_entity_poly.pdbx_strand_id
1 'polypeptide(L)' 'LVKVTLVHSEWCHFCPGAKQLWRELKEKYDFEYEEVELDTPQGKELAKKFKIKSIPTTIIDDKVLFVGVPDREKASDVVV' A
#
# COMPACT_ATOMS: atom_id res chain seq x y z
N LEU A 1 13.19 0.84 -10.37
CA LEU A 1 12.68 0.33 -9.09
C LEU A 1 11.16 0.35 -9.06
N VAL A 2 10.59 -0.67 -8.44
CA VAL A 2 9.15 -0.75 -8.21
C VAL A 2 8.76 0.31 -7.19
N LYS A 3 7.62 0.98 -7.41
CA LYS A 3 7.10 1.95 -6.45
C LYS A 3 5.82 1.40 -5.81
N VAL A 4 5.84 1.28 -4.49
CA VAL A 4 4.72 0.79 -3.71
C VAL A 4 4.09 1.96 -2.95
N THR A 5 2.79 2.17 -3.12
CA THR A 5 2.04 3.18 -2.38
C THR A 5 0.96 2.48 -1.58
N LEU A 6 1.00 2.63 -0.28
CA LEU A 6 -0.02 2.07 0.61
C LEU A 6 -0.97 3.17 1.05
N VAL A 7 -2.24 3.03 0.68
CA VAL A 7 -3.28 3.95 1.15
C VAL A 7 -3.88 3.38 2.43
N HIS A 8 -3.86 4.18 3.48
CA HIS A 8 -4.25 3.74 4.82
C HIS A 8 -5.04 4.82 5.55
N SER A 9 -5.49 4.51 6.76
CA SER A 9 -6.15 5.47 7.64
C SER A 9 -5.82 5.13 9.08
N GLU A 10 -5.85 6.14 9.96
CA GLU A 10 -5.61 5.96 11.38
C GLU A 10 -6.69 5.13 12.06
N TRP A 11 -7.92 5.14 11.51
CA TRP A 11 -9.04 4.39 12.08
C TRP A 11 -9.19 2.98 11.50
N CYS A 12 -8.30 2.56 10.62
CA CYS A 12 -8.36 1.26 9.95
C CYS A 12 -7.68 0.19 10.79
N HIS A 13 -8.42 -0.86 11.15
CA HIS A 13 -7.88 -1.94 11.99
C HIS A 13 -6.85 -2.81 11.28
N PHE A 14 -6.94 -2.93 9.96
CA PHE A 14 -6.05 -3.78 9.18
C PHE A 14 -4.83 -3.04 8.63
N CYS A 15 -4.83 -1.71 8.68
CA CYS A 15 -3.73 -0.92 8.14
C CYS A 15 -2.40 -1.14 8.86
N PRO A 16 -2.36 -1.28 10.20
CA PRO A 16 -1.07 -1.55 10.86
C PRO A 16 -0.38 -2.81 10.36
N GLY A 17 -1.16 -3.87 10.09
CA GLY A 17 -0.59 -5.11 9.53
C GLY A 17 0.00 -4.92 8.16
N ALA A 18 -0.68 -4.18 7.29
CA ALA A 18 -0.18 -3.89 5.95
C ALA A 18 1.07 -3.01 6.01
N LYS A 19 1.08 -2.01 6.88
CA LYS A 19 2.26 -1.16 7.06
C LYS A 19 3.46 -1.97 7.51
N GLN A 20 3.25 -2.83 8.50
CA GLN A 20 4.34 -3.66 9.02
C GLN A 20 4.90 -4.56 7.93
N LEU A 21 4.05 -5.19 7.16
CA LEU A 21 4.47 -6.06 6.07
C LEU A 21 5.36 -5.33 5.07
N TRP A 22 4.90 -4.18 4.58
CA TRP A 22 5.66 -3.43 3.58
C TRP A 22 6.95 -2.84 4.14
N ARG A 23 6.94 -2.40 5.41
CA ARG A 23 8.16 -1.90 6.05
C ARG A 23 9.20 -2.99 6.23
N GLU A 24 8.77 -4.22 6.57
CA GLU A 24 9.69 -5.35 6.66
C GLU A 24 10.27 -5.71 5.30
N LEU A 25 9.44 -5.71 4.26
CA LEU A 25 9.93 -5.98 2.92
C LEU A 25 10.88 -4.89 2.42
N LYS A 26 10.62 -3.64 2.79
CA LYS A 26 11.50 -2.52 2.45
C LYS A 26 12.89 -2.70 3.04
N GLU A 27 13.00 -3.31 4.21
CA GLU A 27 14.29 -3.60 4.82
C GLU A 27 15.06 -4.68 4.07
N LYS A 28 14.35 -5.61 3.42
CA LYS A 28 14.97 -6.76 2.73
C LYS A 28 15.24 -6.49 1.25
N TYR A 29 14.39 -5.70 0.61
CA TYR A 29 14.43 -5.50 -0.83
C TYR A 29 14.50 -4.02 -1.16
N ASP A 30 15.07 -3.70 -2.30
CA ASP A 30 15.25 -2.32 -2.73
C ASP A 30 14.08 -1.92 -3.65
N PHE A 31 13.16 -1.12 -3.13
CA PHE A 31 12.05 -0.55 -3.89
C PHE A 31 11.63 0.75 -3.24
N GLU A 32 10.87 1.56 -3.97
CA GLU A 32 10.32 2.80 -3.41
C GLU A 32 9.04 2.49 -2.65
N TYR A 33 8.87 3.10 -1.48
CA TYR A 33 7.70 2.87 -0.65
C TYR A 33 7.23 4.17 -0.03
N GLU A 34 5.91 4.43 -0.13
CA GLU A 34 5.31 5.54 0.59
C GLU A 34 3.97 5.11 1.18
N GLU A 35 3.63 5.72 2.31
CA GLU A 35 2.35 5.54 2.97
C GLU A 35 1.56 6.83 2.82
N VAL A 36 0.33 6.73 2.30
CA VAL A 36 -0.53 7.89 2.08
C VAL A 36 -1.80 7.71 2.88
N GLU A 37 -2.10 8.68 3.74
CA GLU A 37 -3.33 8.64 4.52
C GLU A 37 -4.51 9.06 3.66
N LEU A 38 -5.60 8.28 3.74
CA LEU A 38 -6.79 8.48 2.92
C LEU A 38 -7.39 9.88 3.06
N ASP A 39 -7.35 10.45 4.26
CA ASP A 39 -7.97 11.74 4.55
C ASP A 39 -7.16 12.95 4.11
N THR A 40 -5.96 12.74 3.57
CA THR A 40 -5.16 13.83 3.02
C THR A 40 -5.61 14.16 1.60
N PRO A 41 -5.28 15.37 1.10
CA PRO A 41 -5.58 15.69 -0.30
C PRO A 41 -5.03 14.66 -1.29
N GLN A 42 -3.79 14.21 -1.05
CA GLN A 42 -3.17 13.19 -1.90
C GLN A 42 -3.94 11.86 -1.81
N GLY A 43 -4.34 11.46 -0.61
CA GLY A 43 -5.10 10.22 -0.40
C GLY A 43 -6.45 10.26 -1.09
N LYS A 44 -7.15 11.40 -1.00
CA LYS A 44 -8.45 11.58 -1.66
C LYS A 44 -8.31 11.53 -3.17
N GLU A 45 -7.25 12.12 -3.70
CA GLU A 45 -6.98 12.09 -5.13
C GLU A 45 -6.71 10.67 -5.62
N LEU A 46 -5.89 9.90 -4.87
CA LEU A 46 -5.63 8.52 -5.20
C LEU A 46 -6.90 7.67 -5.12
N ALA A 47 -7.73 7.89 -4.10
CA ALA A 47 -8.99 7.16 -3.97
C ALA A 47 -9.90 7.38 -5.15
N LYS A 48 -9.94 8.61 -5.67
CA LYS A 48 -10.74 8.95 -6.83
C LYS A 48 -10.15 8.34 -8.10
N LYS A 49 -8.84 8.48 -8.28
CA LYS A 49 -8.15 7.98 -9.47
C LYS A 49 -8.25 6.46 -9.62
N PHE A 50 -8.04 5.75 -8.54
CA PHE A 50 -8.03 4.29 -8.54
C PHE A 50 -9.33 3.66 -8.04
N LYS A 51 -10.35 4.48 -7.75
CA LYS A 51 -11.66 4.03 -7.26
C LYS A 51 -11.54 3.16 -6.02
N ILE A 52 -10.73 3.61 -5.07
CA ILE A 52 -10.50 2.89 -3.83
C ILE A 52 -11.74 2.94 -2.96
N LYS A 53 -12.28 1.78 -2.58
CA LYS A 53 -13.48 1.66 -1.76
C LYS A 53 -13.21 1.12 -0.37
N SER A 54 -12.07 0.51 -0.18
CA SER A 54 -11.68 -0.03 1.12
C SER A 54 -10.18 0.13 1.32
N ILE A 55 -9.77 0.13 2.56
CA ILE A 55 -8.36 0.25 2.96
C ILE A 55 -8.02 -0.88 3.92
N PRO A 56 -6.76 -1.31 4.00
CA PRO A 56 -5.62 -0.78 3.24
C PRO A 56 -5.67 -1.20 1.77
N THR A 57 -5.17 -0.36 0.89
CA THR A 57 -5.05 -0.67 -0.54
C THR A 57 -3.62 -0.41 -0.97
N THR A 58 -3.03 -1.36 -1.67
CA THR A 58 -1.67 -1.24 -2.17
C THR A 58 -1.69 -0.99 -3.67
N ILE A 59 -1.05 0.11 -4.08
CA ILE A 59 -0.89 0.50 -5.47
C ILE A 59 0.57 0.29 -5.84
N ILE A 60 0.82 -0.46 -6.90
CA ILE A 60 2.18 -0.72 -7.37
C ILE A 60 2.26 -0.33 -8.84
N ASP A 61 3.15 0.62 -9.14
CA ASP A 61 3.37 1.14 -10.49
C ASP A 61 2.05 1.54 -11.17
N ASP A 62 1.24 2.32 -10.46
CA ASP A 62 -0.04 2.87 -10.93
C ASP A 62 -1.13 1.81 -11.17
N LYS A 63 -1.04 0.68 -10.48
CA LYS A 63 -2.08 -0.35 -10.52
C LYS A 63 -2.42 -0.81 -9.12
N VAL A 64 -3.71 -0.97 -8.84
CA VAL A 64 -4.16 -1.56 -7.57
C VAL A 64 -3.89 -3.06 -7.63
N LEU A 65 -2.95 -3.53 -6.82
CA LEU A 65 -2.60 -4.95 -6.79
C LEU A 65 -3.15 -5.70 -5.58
N PHE A 66 -3.28 -5.02 -4.44
CA PHE A 66 -3.78 -5.67 -3.23
C PHE A 66 -4.83 -4.80 -2.56
N VAL A 67 -5.92 -5.42 -2.15
CA VAL A 67 -6.94 -4.81 -1.31
C VAL A 67 -6.96 -5.60 -0.01
N GLY A 68 -6.79 -4.90 1.12
CA GLY A 68 -6.61 -5.53 2.41
C GLY A 68 -5.14 -5.81 2.69
N VAL A 69 -4.85 -6.58 3.73
CA VAL A 69 -3.48 -6.94 4.07
C VAL A 69 -2.97 -7.94 3.03
N PRO A 70 -1.87 -7.62 2.33
CA PRO A 70 -1.37 -8.52 1.29
C PRO A 70 -0.82 -9.82 1.87
N ASP A 71 -0.88 -10.88 1.09
CA ASP A 71 -0.14 -12.10 1.39
C ASP A 71 1.36 -11.80 1.27
N ARG A 72 2.13 -12.13 2.30
CA ARG A 72 3.57 -11.81 2.34
C ARG A 72 4.32 -12.38 1.13
N GLU A 73 4.00 -13.60 0.75
CA GLU A 73 4.68 -14.25 -0.37
C GLU A 73 4.39 -13.54 -1.69
N LYS A 74 3.13 -13.20 -1.92
CA LYS A 74 2.75 -12.47 -3.14
C LYS A 74 3.31 -11.07 -3.17
N ALA A 75 3.32 -10.38 -2.02
CA ALA A 75 3.91 -9.05 -1.93
C ALA A 75 5.41 -9.09 -2.20
N SER A 76 6.10 -10.08 -1.64
CA SER A 76 7.52 -10.28 -1.86
C SER A 76 7.82 -10.51 -3.35
N ASP A 77 7.01 -11.31 -4.02
CA ASP A 77 7.21 -11.62 -5.45
C ASP A 77 7.14 -10.37 -6.32
N VAL A 78 6.37 -9.38 -5.92
CA VAL A 78 6.22 -8.14 -6.71
C VAL A 78 7.44 -7.24 -6.59
N VAL A 79 8.09 -7.22 -5.43
CA VAL A 79 9.19 -6.28 -5.15
C VAL A 79 10.58 -6.90 -5.21
N VAL A 80 10.66 -8.19 -5.38
CA VAL A 80 11.95 -8.89 -5.53
C VAL A 80 12.65 -8.54 -6.84
#